data_eb6d8d75ef1a3a8029b6e7560bd8367e
#
_entry.id   eb6d8d75ef1a3a8029b6e7560bd8367e
#
_cell.length_a   1.000
_cell.length_b   1.000
_cell.length_c   1.000
_cell.angle_alpha   90.00
_cell.angle_beta   90.00
_cell.angle_gamma   90.00
#
_symmetry.space_group_name_H-M   'P 1'
#
loop_
_entity.id
_entity.type
_entity.pdbx_description
1 polymer ?
#
loop_
_entity_poly.entity_id
_entity_poly.type
_entity_poly.pdbx_seq_one_letter_code
_entity_poly.pdbx_strand_id
1 'polypeptide(L)'
;MARILLADDDARQLQLRARLLEASGHEVSLAGHASAVIPYLATSQVVIIDLRFPNSQGQPDAAEGLKLIRQIRESGCRAPVIVISGWPEDLSGTPEERMVSRVMQKPVAIESLLGAIAELVIGDSAPS
;
A
#
# COMPACT_ATOMS: atom_id res chain seq x y z
N MET A 1 16.58 3.82 4.40
CA MET A 1 15.51 4.74 3.98
C MET A 1 14.87 4.26 2.68
N ALA A 2 13.56 4.35 2.61
CA ALA A 2 12.83 3.94 1.41
C ALA A 2 11.85 5.03 0.98
N ARG A 3 11.53 5.04 -0.31
CA ARG A 3 10.47 5.89 -0.85
C ARG A 3 9.18 5.09 -0.84
N ILE A 4 8.23 5.52 -0.02
CA ILE A 4 6.98 4.81 0.26
C ILE A 4 5.83 5.60 -0.34
N LEU A 5 4.94 4.90 -1.06
CA LEU A 5 3.65 5.45 -1.45
C LEU A 5 2.61 4.87 -0.51
N LEU A 6 1.88 5.75 0.17
CA LEU A 6 0.86 5.36 1.14
C LEU A 6 -0.50 5.81 0.65
N ALA A 7 -1.42 4.87 0.46
CA ALA A 7 -2.74 5.14 -0.10
C ALA A 7 -3.84 4.66 0.84
N ASP A 8 -4.70 5.59 1.25
CA ASP A 8 -5.83 5.33 2.14
C ASP A 8 -6.81 6.49 2.00
N ASP A 9 -8.10 6.21 1.96
CA ASP A 9 -9.12 7.26 1.89
C ASP A 9 -9.37 7.94 3.23
N ASP A 10 -8.94 7.35 4.33
CA ASP A 10 -9.03 7.96 5.66
C ASP A 10 -7.85 8.91 5.86
N ALA A 11 -8.12 10.21 5.73
CA ALA A 11 -7.06 11.23 5.80
C ALA A 11 -6.32 11.25 7.14
N ARG A 12 -7.01 10.95 8.24
CA ARG A 12 -6.37 10.93 9.56
C ARG A 12 -5.39 9.78 9.69
N GLN A 13 -5.80 8.59 9.27
CA GLN A 13 -4.95 7.40 9.29
C GLN A 13 -3.75 7.59 8.37
N LEU A 14 -4.00 8.16 7.21
CA LEU A 14 -2.98 8.42 6.20
C LEU A 14 -1.88 9.32 6.77
N GLN A 15 -2.28 10.45 7.35
CA GLN A 15 -1.34 11.42 7.91
C GLN A 15 -0.59 10.88 9.11
N LEU A 16 -1.28 10.18 10.02
CA LEU A 16 -0.64 9.62 11.19
C LEU A 16 0.40 8.57 10.81
N ARG A 17 0.04 7.68 9.91
CA ARG A 17 0.96 6.63 9.45
C ARG A 17 2.16 7.24 8.73
N ALA A 18 1.92 8.27 7.91
CA ALA A 18 2.99 8.98 7.23
C ALA A 18 4.00 9.58 8.19
N ARG A 19 3.52 10.23 9.25
CA ARG A 19 4.40 10.83 10.26
C ARG A 19 5.28 9.80 10.95
N LEU A 20 4.69 8.64 11.28
CA LEU A 20 5.43 7.57 11.93
C LEU A 20 6.50 6.99 11.01
N LEU A 21 6.20 6.83 9.74
CA LEU A 21 7.15 6.32 8.76
C LEU A 21 8.26 7.34 8.50
N GLU A 22 7.90 8.62 8.39
CA GLU A 22 8.89 9.68 8.18
C GLU A 22 9.81 9.83 9.39
N ALA A 23 9.28 9.66 10.60
CA ALA A 23 10.09 9.69 11.81
C ALA A 23 11.11 8.56 11.84
N SER A 24 10.87 7.49 11.10
CA SER A 24 11.78 6.35 10.99
C SER A 24 12.77 6.51 9.82
N GLY A 25 12.78 7.65 9.16
CA GLY A 25 13.75 7.97 8.11
C GLY A 25 13.30 7.69 6.69
N HIS A 26 12.03 7.37 6.48
CA HIS A 26 11.50 7.11 5.13
C HIS A 26 10.94 8.37 4.49
N GLU A 27 10.94 8.41 3.17
CA GLU A 27 10.21 9.42 2.40
C GLU A 27 8.84 8.87 2.06
N VAL A 28 7.79 9.66 2.29
CA VAL A 28 6.42 9.19 2.10
C VAL A 28 5.66 10.12 1.16
N SER A 29 5.05 9.53 0.12
CA SER A 29 4.08 10.21 -0.74
C SER A 29 2.70 9.71 -0.35
N LEU A 30 1.71 10.59 -0.41
CA LEU A 30 0.35 10.30 0.02
C LEU A 30 -0.63 10.29 -1.14
N ALA A 31 -1.53 9.31 -1.14
CA ALA A 31 -2.64 9.26 -2.10
C ALA A 31 -3.93 9.02 -1.31
N GLY A 32 -4.83 10.00 -1.33
CA GLY A 32 -6.10 9.93 -0.60
C GLY A 32 -7.21 9.23 -1.36
N HIS A 33 -6.97 8.85 -2.61
CA HIS A 33 -7.92 8.11 -3.43
C HIS A 33 -7.16 7.28 -4.47
N ALA A 34 -7.83 6.29 -5.02
CA ALA A 34 -7.18 5.32 -5.90
C ALA A 34 -6.52 5.96 -7.13
N SER A 35 -7.17 6.94 -7.74
CA SER A 35 -6.64 7.57 -8.95
C SER A 35 -5.38 8.40 -8.69
N ALA A 36 -5.09 8.75 -7.44
CA ALA A 36 -3.89 9.51 -7.10
C ALA A 36 -2.64 8.63 -6.98
N VAL A 37 -2.80 7.30 -7.02
CA VAL A 37 -1.69 6.35 -6.82
C VAL A 37 -0.75 6.31 -8.02
N ILE A 38 -1.30 6.24 -9.22
CA ILE A 38 -0.54 5.97 -10.44
C ILE A 38 0.63 6.93 -10.67
N PRO A 39 0.47 8.26 -10.49
CA PRO A 39 1.58 9.19 -10.74
C PRO A 39 2.82 8.98 -9.87
N TYR A 40 2.68 8.31 -8.72
CA TYR A 40 3.80 8.11 -7.79
C TYR A 40 4.49 6.77 -7.97
N LEU A 41 3.96 5.88 -8.80
CA LEU A 41 4.48 4.50 -8.88
C LEU A 41 5.92 4.43 -9.37
N ALA A 42 6.29 5.28 -10.33
CA ALA A 42 7.62 5.25 -10.92
C ALA A 42 8.73 5.57 -9.92
N THR A 43 8.42 6.32 -8.87
CA THR A 43 9.41 6.74 -7.87
C THR A 43 9.28 5.98 -6.54
N SER A 44 8.35 5.06 -6.44
CA SER A 44 8.08 4.35 -5.18
C SER A 44 8.85 3.03 -5.12
N GLN A 45 9.43 2.76 -3.95
CA GLN A 45 10.13 1.50 -3.69
C GLN A 45 9.22 0.49 -2.99
N VAL A 46 8.16 0.96 -2.36
CA VAL A 46 7.12 0.12 -1.77
C VAL A 46 5.80 0.88 -1.79
N VAL A 47 4.72 0.16 -2.04
CA VAL A 47 3.36 0.73 -2.09
C VAL A 47 2.54 0.09 -0.97
N ILE A 48 1.94 0.92 -0.14
CA ILE A 48 1.10 0.46 0.97
C ILE A 48 -0.31 0.99 0.72
N ILE A 49 -1.28 0.09 0.59
CA ILE A 49 -2.65 0.48 0.26
C ILE A 49 -3.66 -0.12 1.24
N ASP A 50 -4.71 0.66 1.52
CA ASP A 50 -5.93 0.13 2.10
C ASP A 50 -6.73 -0.52 0.97
N LEU A 51 -7.42 -1.61 1.27
CA LEU A 51 -8.18 -2.33 0.23
C LEU A 51 -9.54 -1.70 -0.06
N ARG A 52 -10.21 -1.15 0.96
CA ARG A 52 -11.57 -0.64 0.82
C ARG A 52 -11.61 0.86 0.53
N PHE A 53 -11.43 1.20 -0.74
CA PHE A 53 -11.62 2.57 -1.22
C PHE A 53 -13.10 2.83 -1.53
N PRO A 54 -13.53 4.10 -1.48
CA PRO A 54 -14.93 4.43 -1.83
C PRO A 54 -15.24 4.10 -3.29
N ASN A 55 -16.41 3.52 -3.51
CA ASN A 55 -16.92 3.28 -4.86
C ASN A 55 -17.67 4.54 -5.36
N SER A 56 -18.34 4.45 -6.52
CA SER A 56 -19.05 5.57 -7.11
C SER A 56 -20.18 6.11 -6.23
N GLN A 57 -20.63 5.32 -5.25
CA GLN A 57 -21.66 5.73 -4.29
C GLN A 57 -21.07 6.24 -2.97
N GLY A 58 -19.75 6.33 -2.89
CA GLY A 58 -19.05 6.79 -1.70
C GLY A 58 -18.95 5.76 -0.59
N GLN A 59 -19.27 4.50 -0.86
CA GLN A 59 -19.21 3.43 0.14
C GLN A 59 -17.91 2.65 0.04
N PRO A 60 -17.30 2.25 1.19
CA PRO A 60 -16.11 1.44 1.17
C PRO A 60 -16.35 0.11 0.43
N ASP A 61 -15.47 -0.21 -0.50
CA ASP A 61 -15.67 -1.35 -1.38
C ASP A 61 -14.33 -2.01 -1.72
N ALA A 62 -14.16 -3.25 -1.32
CA ALA A 62 -12.94 -4.00 -1.59
C ALA A 62 -12.64 -4.14 -3.08
N ALA A 63 -13.66 -4.16 -3.92
CA ALA A 63 -13.49 -4.24 -5.38
C ALA A 63 -12.65 -3.09 -5.91
N GLU A 64 -12.74 -1.90 -5.30
CA GLU A 64 -11.94 -0.74 -5.70
C GLU A 64 -10.46 -0.94 -5.41
N GLY A 65 -10.13 -1.54 -4.26
CA GLY A 65 -8.74 -1.88 -3.92
C GLY A 65 -8.19 -2.98 -4.81
N LEU A 66 -9.00 -3.99 -5.13
CA LEU A 66 -8.59 -5.06 -6.04
C LEU A 66 -8.29 -4.50 -7.43
N LYS A 67 -9.15 -3.61 -7.90
CA LYS A 67 -8.94 -2.93 -9.18
C LYS A 67 -7.64 -2.11 -9.17
N LEU A 68 -7.37 -1.42 -8.08
CA LEU A 68 -6.14 -0.65 -7.93
C LEU A 68 -4.90 -1.54 -8.01
N ILE A 69 -4.93 -2.69 -7.34
CA ILE A 69 -3.81 -3.65 -7.39
C ILE A 69 -3.53 -4.06 -8.84
N ARG A 70 -4.58 -4.38 -9.60
CA ARG A 70 -4.42 -4.73 -11.02
C ARG A 70 -3.82 -3.57 -11.80
N GLN A 71 -4.29 -2.35 -11.58
CA GLN A 71 -3.81 -1.16 -12.27
C GLN A 71 -2.33 -0.91 -11.97
N ILE A 72 -1.91 -1.12 -10.72
CA ILE A 72 -0.50 -0.97 -10.33
C ILE A 72 0.36 -1.93 -11.16
N ARG A 73 -0.02 -3.20 -11.26
CA ARG A 73 0.76 -4.19 -12.00
C ARG A 73 0.69 -3.96 -13.50
N GLU A 74 -0.46 -3.57 -14.02
CA GLU A 74 -0.64 -3.27 -15.44
C GLU A 74 0.18 -2.06 -15.89
N SER A 75 0.47 -1.14 -14.98
CA SER A 75 1.33 0.02 -15.28
C SER A 75 2.80 -0.36 -15.43
N GLY A 76 3.17 -1.61 -15.14
CA GLY A 76 4.54 -2.07 -15.18
C GLY A 76 5.28 -1.94 -13.86
N CYS A 77 4.63 -1.44 -12.83
CA CYS A 77 5.24 -1.29 -11.51
C CYS A 77 5.48 -2.65 -10.87
N ARG A 78 6.71 -2.89 -10.44
CA ARG A 78 7.12 -4.14 -9.79
C ARG A 78 7.46 -3.95 -8.31
N ALA A 79 7.23 -2.77 -7.77
CA ALA A 79 7.48 -2.51 -6.36
C ALA A 79 6.62 -3.44 -5.50
N PRO A 80 7.15 -3.88 -4.34
CA PRO A 80 6.33 -4.64 -3.41
C PRO A 80 5.10 -3.85 -2.99
N VAL A 81 3.96 -4.54 -2.88
CA VAL A 81 2.71 -3.97 -2.44
C VAL A 81 2.32 -4.61 -1.12
N ILE A 82 2.10 -3.77 -0.11
CA ILE A 82 1.58 -4.19 1.18
C ILE A 82 0.12 -3.74 1.26
N VAL A 83 -0.77 -4.68 1.51
CA VAL A 83 -2.19 -4.38 1.73
C VAL A 83 -2.46 -4.35 3.22
N ILE A 84 -3.07 -3.27 3.70
CA ILE A 84 -3.54 -3.17 5.09
C ILE A 84 -5.06 -3.16 5.05
N SER A 85 -5.70 -4.08 5.75
CA SER A 85 -7.15 -4.21 5.71
C SER A 85 -7.71 -4.72 7.03
N GLY A 86 -8.90 -4.25 7.39
CA GLY A 86 -9.67 -4.82 8.49
C GLY A 86 -10.32 -6.15 8.12
N TRP A 87 -10.36 -6.45 6.82
CA TRP A 87 -10.99 -7.67 6.28
C TRP A 87 -10.06 -8.34 5.28
N PRO A 88 -9.00 -9.01 5.74
CA PRO A 88 -8.02 -9.64 4.83
C PRO A 88 -8.64 -10.72 3.95
N GLU A 89 -9.76 -11.29 4.35
CA GLU A 89 -10.50 -12.27 3.56
C GLU A 89 -11.02 -11.69 2.24
N ASP A 90 -11.13 -10.36 2.12
CA ASP A 90 -11.53 -9.72 0.85
C ASP A 90 -10.53 -10.01 -0.27
N LEU A 91 -9.28 -10.26 0.08
CA LEU A 91 -8.23 -10.55 -0.88
C LEU A 91 -8.06 -12.05 -1.11
N SER A 92 -8.39 -12.85 -0.11
CA SER A 92 -8.18 -14.29 -0.13
C SER A 92 -8.97 -14.95 -1.26
N GLY A 93 -8.29 -15.78 -2.05
CA GLY A 93 -8.91 -16.48 -3.18
C GLY A 93 -9.11 -15.67 -4.43
N THR A 94 -8.75 -14.38 -4.42
CA THR A 94 -8.83 -13.53 -5.62
C THR A 94 -7.55 -13.66 -6.43
N PRO A 95 -7.60 -13.37 -7.75
CA PRO A 95 -6.37 -13.34 -8.55
C PRO A 95 -5.36 -12.31 -8.04
N GLU A 96 -5.84 -11.21 -7.43
CA GLU A 96 -5.02 -10.12 -6.94
C GLU A 96 -4.19 -10.52 -5.72
N GLU A 97 -4.58 -11.59 -5.02
CA GLU A 97 -3.81 -12.08 -3.87
C GLU A 97 -2.35 -12.36 -4.23
N ARG A 98 -2.12 -12.87 -5.44
CA ARG A 98 -0.78 -13.19 -5.92
C ARG A 98 0.00 -11.97 -6.39
N MET A 99 -0.67 -10.84 -6.52
CA MET A 99 -0.06 -9.61 -7.01
C MET A 99 0.51 -8.76 -5.90
N VAL A 100 0.20 -9.09 -4.63
CA VAL A 100 0.69 -8.35 -3.47
C VAL A 100 1.76 -9.13 -2.74
N SER A 101 2.63 -8.39 -2.05
CA SER A 101 3.77 -8.99 -1.35
C SER A 101 3.45 -9.34 0.09
N ARG A 102 2.55 -8.61 0.73
CA ARG A 102 2.19 -8.82 2.13
C ARG A 102 0.79 -8.31 2.40
N VAL A 103 0.05 -9.02 3.25
CA VAL A 103 -1.26 -8.58 3.74
C VAL A 103 -1.17 -8.47 5.26
N MET A 104 -1.57 -7.30 5.79
CA MET A 104 -1.55 -7.05 7.22
C MET A 104 -2.94 -6.65 7.69
N GLN A 105 -3.39 -7.23 8.78
CA GLN A 105 -4.71 -6.95 9.32
C GLN A 105 -4.67 -5.75 10.26
N LYS A 106 -5.66 -4.86 10.14
CA LYS A 106 -5.84 -3.73 11.06
C LYS A 106 -6.32 -4.23 12.43
N PRO A 107 -5.90 -3.63 13.51
CA PRO A 107 -4.94 -2.53 13.60
C PRO A 107 -3.50 -3.03 13.41
N VAL A 108 -2.69 -2.26 12.69
CA VAL A 108 -1.30 -2.63 12.41
C VAL A 108 -0.36 -1.81 13.29
N ALA A 109 0.47 -2.50 14.06
CA ALA A 109 1.51 -1.84 14.84
C ALA A 109 2.57 -1.25 13.90
N ILE A 110 3.06 -0.06 14.22
CA ILE A 110 4.06 0.59 13.38
C ILE A 110 5.33 -0.26 13.25
N GLU A 111 5.73 -0.94 14.32
CA GLU A 111 6.92 -1.80 14.30
C GLU A 111 6.76 -2.95 13.31
N SER A 112 5.55 -3.52 13.22
CA SER A 112 5.27 -4.60 12.27
C SER A 112 5.35 -4.09 10.83
N LEU A 113 4.83 -2.89 10.61
CA LEU A 113 4.86 -2.28 9.28
C LEU A 113 6.29 -1.93 8.87
N LEU A 114 7.06 -1.35 9.77
CA LEU A 114 8.47 -1.02 9.51
C LEU A 114 9.28 -2.28 9.20
N GLY A 115 9.02 -3.37 9.94
CA GLY A 115 9.67 -4.65 9.69
C GLY A 115 9.35 -5.20 8.30
N ALA A 116 8.09 -5.13 7.89
CA ALA A 116 7.67 -5.60 6.57
C ALA A 116 8.32 -4.77 5.46
N ILE A 117 8.39 -3.46 5.63
CA ILE A 117 9.04 -2.56 4.68
C ILE A 117 10.51 -2.93 4.54
N ALA A 118 11.22 -3.11 5.67
CA ALA A 118 12.63 -3.44 5.66
C ALA A 118 12.89 -4.76 4.94
N GLU A 119 12.07 -5.77 5.19
CA GLU A 119 12.23 -7.08 4.55
C GLU A 119 12.02 -7.00 3.04
N LEU A 120 11.02 -6.25 2.60
CA LEU A 120 10.66 -6.18 1.18
C LEU A 120 11.60 -5.27 0.38
N VAL A 121 12.02 -4.16 0.96
CA VAL A 121 12.89 -3.19 0.26
C VAL A 121 14.33 -3.71 0.19
N ILE A 122 14.80 -4.43 1.18
CA ILE A 122 16.16 -5.01 1.17
C ILE A 122 16.32 -5.91 -0.06
N GLY A 123 15.30 -6.69 -0.41
CA GLY A 123 15.35 -7.53 -1.60
C GLY A 123 15.53 -6.74 -2.89
N ASP A 124 14.89 -5.56 -2.97
CA ASP A 124 14.96 -4.69 -4.15
C ASP A 124 16.25 -3.88 -4.21
N SER A 125 16.79 -3.51 -3.06
CA SER A 125 17.96 -2.64 -2.98
C SER A 125 19.27 -3.43 -2.85
N ALA A 126 19.20 -4.75 -2.88
CA ALA A 126 20.39 -5.58 -2.81
C ALA A 126 21.32 -5.24 -3.98
N PRO A 127 22.58 -4.96 -3.72
CA PRO A 127 23.52 -4.70 -4.81
C PRO A 127 23.66 -5.96 -5.64
N SER A 128 23.46 -5.80 -6.88
CA SER A 128 23.65 -6.88 -7.83
C SER A 128 25.11 -7.04 -8.16
#